data_e7aee7252443c2dbe89f8d30a4f4cb7e
#
_entry.id   e7aee7252443c2dbe89f8d30a4f4cb7e
#
_cell.length_a   1.000
_cell.length_b   1.000
_cell.length_c   1.000
_cell.angle_alpha   90.00
_cell.angle_beta   90.00
_cell.angle_gamma   90.00
#
_symmetry.space_group_name_H-M   'P 1'
#
loop_
_entity.id
_entity.type
_entity.pdbx_description
1 polymer ?
#
loop_
_entity_poly.entity_id
_entity_poly.type
_entity_poly.pdbx_seq_one_letter_code
_entity_poly.pdbx_strand_id
1 'polypeptide(L)'
;YNPKISPAHYKPDLKIASIDVESDSEGNLFCVGIHSDNYKENFFITEKKLKNTISCKSEAECLEKFKSALMKLDPDIITGWNLIDFDLLYLRDLFNKHKIPFDLGRDNSESRLRIEANFLRASSAVFVGRQVIDGLNFIRDPFIKEAPSIKNKKFNSYTLEDVSQAVLEEGKLLKGKERHKEIERLYKSDQQKLVDYNLQDCKLAYDILEKAETINLAVERSQL
;
A
#
# COMPACT_ATOMS: atom_id res chain seq x y z
N TYR A 1 24.96 10.49 27.18
CA TYR A 1 25.70 10.52 25.91
C TYR A 1 25.25 11.75 25.12
N ASN A 2 26.17 12.63 24.80
CA ASN A 2 25.86 13.89 24.13
C ASN A 2 26.69 13.95 22.82
N PRO A 3 26.14 13.43 21.68
CA PRO A 3 26.88 13.38 20.45
C PRO A 3 27.11 14.78 19.88
N LYS A 4 28.27 15.00 19.25
CA LYS A 4 28.52 16.22 18.50
C LYS A 4 27.71 16.12 17.19
N ILE A 5 26.84 17.11 16.97
CA ILE A 5 26.03 17.23 15.77
C ILE A 5 26.61 18.33 14.90
N SER A 6 26.74 18.08 13.61
CA SER A 6 27.16 19.06 12.60
C SER A 6 26.22 19.03 11.40
N PRO A 7 25.99 20.16 10.74
CA PRO A 7 25.19 20.17 9.49
C PRO A 7 25.79 19.24 8.43
N ALA A 8 24.93 18.49 7.75
CA ALA A 8 25.32 17.63 6.65
C ALA A 8 24.26 17.70 5.55
N HIS A 9 24.70 17.68 4.28
CA HIS A 9 23.79 17.48 3.16
C HIS A 9 23.58 15.96 3.01
N TYR A 10 22.46 15.48 3.51
CA TYR A 10 22.10 14.06 3.44
C TYR A 10 20.69 13.91 2.87
N LYS A 11 20.55 13.12 1.80
CA LYS A 11 19.27 12.69 1.25
C LYS A 11 19.17 11.18 1.48
N PRO A 12 18.25 10.71 2.32
CA PRO A 12 18.08 9.28 2.53
C PRO A 12 17.55 8.62 1.25
N ASP A 13 18.09 7.46 0.92
CA ASP A 13 17.55 6.55 -0.09
C ASP A 13 16.52 5.63 0.59
N LEU A 14 15.26 6.06 0.59
CA LEU A 14 14.17 5.38 1.29
C LEU A 14 13.52 4.34 0.39
N LYS A 15 13.58 3.09 0.81
CA LYS A 15 12.90 2.01 0.12
C LYS A 15 11.39 2.04 0.41
N ILE A 16 10.59 2.15 -0.65
CA ILE A 16 9.13 2.21 -0.58
C ILE A 16 8.56 0.88 -1.06
N ALA A 17 7.54 0.36 -0.38
CA ALA A 17 6.71 -0.73 -0.84
C ALA A 17 5.24 -0.34 -0.77
N SER A 18 4.54 -0.49 -1.89
CA SER A 18 3.08 -0.34 -1.96
C SER A 18 2.43 -1.71 -1.88
N ILE A 19 1.34 -1.81 -1.13
CA ILE A 19 0.53 -3.02 -0.99
C ILE A 19 -0.93 -2.74 -1.33
N ASP A 20 -1.62 -3.76 -1.82
CA ASP A 20 -3.06 -3.74 -2.11
C ASP A 20 -3.63 -5.14 -1.92
N VAL A 21 -4.88 -5.25 -1.48
CA VAL A 21 -5.55 -6.51 -1.14
C VAL A 21 -6.82 -6.67 -1.91
N GLU A 22 -7.08 -7.89 -2.41
CA GLU A 22 -8.36 -8.24 -3.03
C GLU A 22 -9.04 -9.40 -2.30
N SER A 23 -10.34 -9.25 -2.08
CA SER A 23 -11.20 -10.22 -1.39
C SER A 23 -12.57 -10.30 -2.07
N ASP A 24 -13.37 -11.31 -1.69
CA ASP A 24 -14.78 -11.35 -2.06
C ASP A 24 -15.66 -10.50 -1.12
N SER A 25 -16.94 -10.47 -1.43
CA SER A 25 -17.95 -9.77 -0.63
C SER A 25 -18.22 -10.41 0.75
N GLU A 26 -17.81 -11.65 0.96
CA GLU A 26 -17.91 -12.37 2.24
C GLU A 26 -16.67 -12.17 3.12
N GLY A 27 -15.63 -11.51 2.59
CA GLY A 27 -14.38 -11.25 3.27
C GLY A 27 -13.38 -12.41 3.21
N ASN A 28 -13.47 -13.28 2.19
CA ASN A 28 -12.44 -14.29 1.92
C ASN A 28 -11.32 -13.67 1.07
N LEU A 29 -10.07 -13.88 1.46
CA LEU A 29 -8.90 -13.36 0.77
C LEU A 29 -8.69 -14.03 -0.60
N PHE A 30 -8.48 -13.23 -1.62
CA PHE A 30 -8.01 -13.72 -2.93
C PHE A 30 -6.50 -13.55 -3.06
N CYS A 31 -6.00 -12.37 -2.76
CA CYS A 31 -4.57 -12.08 -2.89
C CYS A 31 -4.12 -10.83 -2.13
N VAL A 32 -2.80 -10.74 -1.96
CA VAL A 32 -2.09 -9.55 -1.50
C VAL A 32 -0.98 -9.23 -2.50
N GLY A 33 -0.97 -8.02 -3.05
CA GLY A 33 0.09 -7.53 -3.93
C GLY A 33 1.14 -6.72 -3.21
N ILE A 34 2.39 -6.80 -3.67
CA ILE A 34 3.48 -5.91 -3.27
C ILE A 34 4.14 -5.37 -4.53
N HIS A 35 4.34 -4.05 -4.56
CA HIS A 35 5.14 -3.36 -5.58
C HIS A 35 6.17 -2.44 -4.93
N SER A 36 7.41 -2.50 -5.42
CA SER A 36 8.54 -1.63 -5.08
C SER A 36 9.41 -1.48 -6.33
N ASP A 37 10.46 -0.64 -6.34
CA ASP A 37 11.33 -0.41 -7.50
C ASP A 37 11.75 -1.69 -8.24
N ASN A 38 12.29 -2.65 -7.48
CA ASN A 38 12.86 -3.89 -8.02
C ASN A 38 12.09 -5.14 -7.58
N TYR A 39 10.87 -4.97 -7.05
CA TYR A 39 10.08 -6.07 -6.56
C TYR A 39 8.61 -5.90 -6.95
N LYS A 40 8.05 -6.95 -7.59
CA LYS A 40 6.66 -6.97 -8.03
C LYS A 40 6.15 -8.40 -7.93
N GLU A 41 5.40 -8.70 -6.89
CA GLU A 41 4.79 -10.01 -6.67
C GLU A 41 3.42 -9.93 -6.04
N ASN A 42 2.59 -10.89 -6.38
CA ASN A 42 1.27 -11.11 -5.84
C ASN A 42 1.23 -12.46 -5.11
N PHE A 43 0.76 -12.47 -3.87
CA PHE A 43 0.52 -13.67 -3.07
C PHE A 43 -0.93 -14.07 -3.29
N PHE A 44 -1.17 -15.09 -4.09
CA PHE A 44 -2.49 -15.42 -4.62
C PHE A 44 -2.93 -16.82 -4.19
N ILE A 45 -4.17 -16.96 -3.70
CA ILE A 45 -4.72 -18.25 -3.30
C ILE A 45 -5.17 -19.00 -4.55
N THR A 46 -4.31 -19.88 -5.05
CA THR A 46 -4.52 -20.64 -6.29
C THR A 46 -3.57 -21.84 -6.40
N GLU A 47 -3.97 -22.83 -7.16
CA GLU A 47 -3.11 -23.94 -7.58
C GLU A 47 -2.42 -23.70 -8.94
N LYS A 48 -2.82 -22.63 -9.65
CA LYS A 48 -2.30 -22.29 -10.97
C LYS A 48 -0.95 -21.59 -10.87
N LYS A 49 -0.09 -21.78 -11.87
CA LYS A 49 1.11 -20.98 -12.06
C LYS A 49 0.76 -19.72 -12.86
N LEU A 50 0.86 -18.56 -12.22
CA LEU A 50 0.60 -17.26 -12.83
C LEU A 50 1.89 -16.43 -12.86
N LYS A 51 1.95 -15.41 -13.72
CA LYS A 51 3.10 -14.50 -13.79
C LYS A 51 3.09 -13.56 -12.58
N ASN A 52 4.28 -13.23 -12.07
CA ASN A 52 4.48 -12.35 -10.91
C ASN A 52 3.65 -12.79 -9.70
N THR A 53 3.59 -14.10 -9.45
CA THR A 53 2.70 -14.66 -8.43
C THR A 53 3.38 -15.77 -7.63
N ILE A 54 3.23 -15.70 -6.33
CA ILE A 54 3.51 -16.77 -5.39
C ILE A 54 2.17 -17.45 -5.07
N SER A 55 1.97 -18.68 -5.56
CA SER A 55 0.76 -19.44 -5.29
C SER A 55 0.70 -19.88 -3.83
N CYS A 56 -0.47 -19.72 -3.22
CA CYS A 56 -0.78 -20.08 -1.85
C CYS A 56 -1.99 -21.02 -1.82
N LYS A 57 -2.00 -21.98 -0.89
CA LYS A 57 -3.07 -22.96 -0.76
C LYS A 57 -4.19 -22.51 0.19
N SER A 58 -3.92 -21.49 1.02
CA SER A 58 -4.85 -21.00 2.02
C SER A 58 -4.55 -19.52 2.37
N GLU A 59 -5.50 -18.88 3.07
CA GLU A 59 -5.30 -17.53 3.63
C GLU A 59 -4.08 -17.48 4.56
N ALA A 60 -3.93 -18.45 5.46
CA ALA A 60 -2.80 -18.50 6.39
C ALA A 60 -1.46 -18.56 5.65
N GLU A 61 -1.32 -19.43 4.65
CA GLU A 61 -0.10 -19.52 3.84
C GLU A 61 0.16 -18.23 3.05
N CYS A 62 -0.90 -17.59 2.54
CA CYS A 62 -0.80 -16.31 1.84
C CYS A 62 -0.24 -15.23 2.78
N LEU A 63 -0.80 -15.10 3.99
CA LEU A 63 -0.35 -14.13 4.99
C LEU A 63 1.10 -14.37 5.44
N GLU A 64 1.49 -15.62 5.68
CA GLU A 64 2.86 -15.97 6.08
C GLU A 64 3.87 -15.65 4.99
N LYS A 65 3.57 -16.00 3.73
CA LYS A 65 4.44 -15.72 2.58
C LYS A 65 4.53 -14.22 2.31
N PHE A 66 3.40 -13.50 2.36
CA PHE A 66 3.35 -12.04 2.26
C PHE A 66 4.22 -11.38 3.33
N LYS A 67 4.03 -11.75 4.62
CA LYS A 67 4.83 -11.24 5.72
C LYS A 67 6.32 -11.51 5.53
N SER A 68 6.68 -12.76 5.19
CA SER A 68 8.06 -13.15 4.93
C SER A 68 8.70 -12.32 3.81
N ALA A 69 7.98 -12.08 2.73
CA ALA A 69 8.45 -11.26 1.62
C ALA A 69 8.62 -9.78 2.01
N LEU A 70 7.67 -9.22 2.76
CA LEU A 70 7.76 -7.84 3.27
C LEU A 70 8.96 -7.67 4.20
N MET A 71 9.20 -8.64 5.11
CA MET A 71 10.37 -8.62 5.99
C MET A 71 11.68 -8.72 5.20
N LYS A 72 11.75 -9.58 4.17
CA LYS A 72 12.94 -9.73 3.31
C LYS A 72 13.17 -8.49 2.44
N LEU A 73 12.11 -7.88 1.92
CA LEU A 73 12.17 -6.64 1.14
C LEU A 73 12.67 -5.49 2.01
N ASP A 74 12.31 -5.49 3.28
CA ASP A 74 12.68 -4.51 4.30
C ASP A 74 12.47 -3.04 3.87
N PRO A 75 11.24 -2.63 3.51
CA PRO A 75 10.98 -1.24 3.12
C PRO A 75 11.05 -0.29 4.33
N ASP A 76 11.47 0.94 4.11
CA ASP A 76 11.40 2.04 5.08
C ASP A 76 9.99 2.62 5.15
N ILE A 77 9.30 2.63 4.00
CA ILE A 77 7.94 3.15 3.86
C ILE A 77 7.03 2.06 3.30
N ILE A 78 5.90 1.85 3.96
CA ILE A 78 4.79 1.05 3.45
C ILE A 78 3.68 1.99 3.04
N THR A 79 3.18 1.83 1.82
CA THR A 79 2.10 2.65 1.27
C THR A 79 1.04 1.81 0.57
N GLY A 80 -0.03 2.45 0.15
CA GLY A 80 -1.15 1.93 -0.61
C GLY A 80 -2.26 2.98 -0.65
N TRP A 81 -3.36 2.70 -1.36
CA TRP A 81 -4.44 3.67 -1.50
C TRP A 81 -5.58 3.39 -0.53
N ASN A 82 -5.81 4.29 0.40
CA ASN A 82 -6.74 4.11 1.53
C ASN A 82 -6.33 2.92 2.42
N LEU A 83 -5.04 2.73 2.50
CA LEU A 83 -4.34 1.57 3.05
C LEU A 83 -4.73 1.25 4.49
N ILE A 84 -4.81 2.28 5.34
CA ILE A 84 -4.95 2.07 6.80
C ILE A 84 -6.36 1.65 7.14
N ASP A 85 -7.36 2.29 6.52
CA ASP A 85 -8.78 2.07 6.83
C ASP A 85 -9.36 0.81 6.16
N PHE A 86 -8.67 0.28 5.12
CA PHE A 86 -9.11 -0.91 4.40
C PHE A 86 -8.09 -2.03 4.48
N ASP A 87 -7.00 -1.97 3.73
CA ASP A 87 -6.10 -3.10 3.54
C ASP A 87 -5.44 -3.56 4.85
N LEU A 88 -4.87 -2.62 5.62
CA LEU A 88 -4.21 -2.97 6.89
C LEU A 88 -5.21 -3.40 7.96
N LEU A 89 -6.39 -2.78 7.99
CA LEU A 89 -7.45 -3.18 8.91
C LEU A 89 -7.90 -4.61 8.60
N TYR A 90 -8.18 -4.91 7.35
CA TYR A 90 -8.58 -6.23 6.89
C TYR A 90 -7.46 -7.26 7.12
N LEU A 91 -6.21 -6.95 6.77
CA LEU A 91 -5.07 -7.83 7.03
C LEU A 91 -4.92 -8.13 8.52
N ARG A 92 -4.98 -7.13 9.41
CA ARG A 92 -4.91 -7.32 10.86
C ARG A 92 -5.95 -8.34 11.34
N ASP A 93 -7.18 -8.21 10.85
CA ASP A 93 -8.28 -9.09 11.26
C ASP A 93 -8.06 -10.52 10.75
N LEU A 94 -7.51 -10.69 9.53
CA LEU A 94 -7.11 -12.00 9.01
C LEU A 94 -5.92 -12.61 9.77
N PHE A 95 -4.89 -11.83 10.08
CA PHE A 95 -3.75 -12.28 10.89
C PHE A 95 -4.24 -12.82 12.26
N ASN A 96 -5.16 -12.08 12.90
CA ASN A 96 -5.79 -12.49 14.16
C ASN A 96 -6.64 -13.76 13.99
N LYS A 97 -7.47 -13.85 12.94
CA LYS A 97 -8.28 -15.05 12.61
C LYS A 97 -7.43 -16.30 12.51
N HIS A 98 -6.26 -16.19 11.88
CA HIS A 98 -5.32 -17.30 11.67
C HIS A 98 -4.28 -17.46 12.78
N LYS A 99 -4.33 -16.65 13.84
CA LYS A 99 -3.38 -16.67 14.99
C LYS A 99 -1.93 -16.46 14.54
N ILE A 100 -1.73 -15.68 13.49
CA ILE A 100 -0.42 -15.24 13.00
C ILE A 100 -0.13 -13.86 13.62
N PRO A 101 1.05 -13.62 14.20
CA PRO A 101 1.37 -12.30 14.73
C PRO A 101 1.34 -11.21 13.65
N PHE A 102 0.60 -10.12 13.91
CA PHE A 102 0.58 -8.92 13.06
C PHE A 102 1.72 -7.98 13.45
N ASP A 103 2.96 -8.39 13.19
CA ASP A 103 4.21 -7.71 13.52
C ASP A 103 4.97 -7.37 12.22
N LEU A 104 4.48 -6.38 11.49
CA LEU A 104 5.03 -5.94 10.20
C LEU A 104 6.13 -4.87 10.35
N GLY A 105 6.55 -4.59 11.58
CA GLY A 105 7.68 -3.71 11.92
C GLY A 105 9.05 -4.40 11.80
N ARG A 106 10.11 -3.75 12.32
CA ARG A 106 11.49 -4.26 12.32
C ARG A 106 11.91 -4.90 13.64
N ASP A 107 11.12 -4.78 14.70
CA ASP A 107 11.47 -5.20 16.07
C ASP A 107 10.61 -6.35 16.61
N ASN A 108 9.85 -7.03 15.75
CA ASN A 108 8.90 -8.08 16.09
C ASN A 108 7.83 -7.69 17.13
N SER A 109 7.65 -6.38 17.38
CA SER A 109 6.52 -5.91 18.18
C SER A 109 5.24 -5.89 17.36
N GLU A 110 4.10 -6.00 18.05
CA GLU A 110 2.79 -5.94 17.41
C GLU A 110 2.59 -4.60 16.69
N SER A 111 2.24 -4.65 15.42
CA SER A 111 1.86 -3.49 14.63
C SER A 111 0.48 -2.98 15.07
N ARG A 112 0.37 -1.67 15.31
CA ARG A 112 -0.85 -1.06 15.86
C ARG A 112 -1.52 -0.17 14.83
N LEU A 113 -2.85 -0.31 14.74
CA LEU A 113 -3.71 0.56 13.94
C LEU A 113 -4.60 1.37 14.86
N ARG A 114 -4.67 2.66 14.63
CA ARG A 114 -5.66 3.55 15.24
C ARG A 114 -6.60 4.02 14.15
N ILE A 115 -7.80 3.46 14.16
CA ILE A 115 -8.85 3.79 13.20
C ILE A 115 -9.72 4.89 13.79
N GLU A 116 -9.90 5.96 13.05
CA GLU A 116 -10.68 7.14 13.48
C GLU A 116 -12.04 7.14 12.77
N ALA A 117 -13.11 7.15 13.55
CA ALA A 117 -14.47 7.23 13.04
C ALA A 117 -14.89 8.65 12.62
N ASN A 118 -14.07 9.66 12.90
CA ASN A 118 -14.39 11.07 12.72
C ASN A 118 -13.57 11.70 11.59
N PHE A 119 -14.25 12.52 10.76
CA PHE A 119 -13.65 13.32 9.68
C PHE A 119 -12.51 14.27 10.12
N LEU A 120 -12.36 14.53 11.41
CA LEU A 120 -11.40 15.51 11.94
C LEU A 120 -10.00 14.95 12.15
N ARG A 121 -9.82 13.64 12.13
CA ARG A 121 -8.52 12.98 12.31
C ARG A 121 -8.37 11.86 11.31
N ALA A 122 -7.18 11.76 10.72
CA ALA A 122 -6.83 10.62 9.89
C ALA A 122 -6.48 9.40 10.75
N SER A 123 -6.85 8.22 10.30
CA SER A 123 -6.37 6.96 10.85
C SER A 123 -4.86 6.88 10.75
N SER A 124 -4.24 6.14 11.65
CA SER A 124 -2.78 6.00 11.70
C SER A 124 -2.36 4.57 11.99
N ALA A 125 -1.18 4.20 11.49
CA ALA A 125 -0.54 2.92 11.75
C ALA A 125 0.85 3.13 12.36
N VAL A 126 1.22 2.30 13.33
CA VAL A 126 2.53 2.31 13.97
C VAL A 126 3.18 0.94 13.76
N PHE A 127 4.14 0.89 12.85
CA PHE A 127 5.00 -0.24 12.56
C PHE A 127 6.43 0.16 12.96
N VAL A 128 6.92 -0.40 14.06
CA VAL A 128 8.21 0.02 14.62
C VAL A 128 9.33 -0.16 13.60
N GLY A 129 10.10 0.91 13.37
CA GLY A 129 11.18 0.94 12.39
C GLY A 129 10.73 1.13 10.93
N ARG A 130 9.42 1.35 10.65
CA ARG A 130 8.89 1.68 9.32
C ARG A 130 7.90 2.81 9.41
N GLN A 131 7.83 3.63 8.38
CA GLN A 131 6.77 4.62 8.22
C GLN A 131 5.63 4.02 7.39
N VAL A 132 4.38 4.20 7.85
CA VAL A 132 3.19 3.87 7.05
C VAL A 132 2.59 5.16 6.53
N ILE A 133 2.45 5.27 5.20
CA ILE A 133 1.87 6.44 4.52
C ILE A 133 0.65 5.97 3.72
N ASP A 134 -0.53 6.39 4.16
CA ASP A 134 -1.76 6.19 3.39
C ASP A 134 -1.82 7.19 2.24
N GLY A 135 -1.79 6.70 0.99
CA GLY A 135 -1.73 7.54 -0.21
C GLY A 135 -2.91 8.49 -0.37
N LEU A 136 -4.13 8.06 0.04
CA LEU A 136 -5.32 8.91 0.00
C LEU A 136 -5.22 10.07 0.99
N ASN A 137 -4.84 9.78 2.23
CA ASN A 137 -4.68 10.80 3.26
C ASN A 137 -3.53 11.76 2.91
N PHE A 138 -2.46 11.22 2.34
CA PHE A 138 -1.30 11.98 1.90
C PHE A 138 -1.65 13.01 0.82
N ILE A 139 -2.35 12.61 -0.25
CA ILE A 139 -2.78 13.54 -1.31
C ILE A 139 -3.81 14.57 -0.81
N ARG A 140 -4.55 14.27 0.25
CA ARG A 140 -5.48 15.21 0.89
C ARG A 140 -4.81 16.23 1.80
N ASP A 141 -3.58 15.99 2.22
CA ASP A 141 -2.84 16.89 3.11
C ASP A 141 -2.71 18.28 2.47
N PRO A 142 -3.04 19.37 3.18
CA PRO A 142 -2.98 20.73 2.65
C PRO A 142 -1.59 21.12 2.16
N PHE A 143 -0.52 20.65 2.82
CA PHE A 143 0.85 20.93 2.40
C PHE A 143 1.21 20.21 1.09
N ILE A 144 0.80 18.94 0.94
CA ILE A 144 1.04 18.17 -0.29
C ILE A 144 0.27 18.76 -1.46
N LYS A 145 -0.92 19.31 -1.25
CA LYS A 145 -1.69 20.00 -2.28
C LYS A 145 -0.97 21.23 -2.86
N GLU A 146 -0.10 21.85 -2.11
CA GLU A 146 0.71 23.00 -2.58
C GLU A 146 2.02 22.57 -3.28
N ALA A 147 2.35 21.26 -3.28
CA ALA A 147 3.52 20.74 -3.99
C ALA A 147 3.45 21.06 -5.49
N PRO A 148 4.54 21.50 -6.15
CA PRO A 148 4.54 21.91 -7.57
C PRO A 148 3.96 20.84 -8.50
N SER A 149 4.17 19.56 -8.20
CA SER A 149 3.67 18.41 -8.95
C SER A 149 2.15 18.18 -8.81
N ILE A 150 1.52 18.72 -7.76
CA ILE A 150 0.12 18.51 -7.41
C ILE A 150 -0.73 19.77 -7.53
N LYS A 151 -0.19 20.94 -7.17
CA LYS A 151 -0.90 22.22 -7.02
C LYS A 151 -1.86 22.57 -8.17
N ASN A 152 -1.50 22.27 -9.41
CA ASN A 152 -2.28 22.59 -10.58
C ASN A 152 -3.15 21.43 -11.10
N LYS A 153 -3.14 20.29 -10.41
CA LYS A 153 -3.92 19.12 -10.79
C LYS A 153 -5.35 19.25 -10.25
N LYS A 154 -6.33 18.92 -11.10
CA LYS A 154 -7.76 18.90 -10.70
C LYS A 154 -8.18 17.46 -10.56
N PHE A 155 -8.71 17.10 -9.40
CA PHE A 155 -9.26 15.79 -9.11
C PHE A 155 -10.79 15.86 -9.15
N ASN A 156 -11.43 14.99 -9.95
CA ASN A 156 -12.88 14.84 -9.93
C ASN A 156 -13.34 14.19 -8.62
N SER A 157 -12.51 13.26 -8.13
CA SER A 157 -12.64 12.64 -6.82
C SER A 157 -11.26 12.22 -6.30
N TYR A 158 -11.20 11.74 -5.07
CA TYR A 158 -9.96 11.19 -4.49
C TYR A 158 -9.88 9.66 -4.59
N THR A 159 -10.50 9.06 -5.61
CA THR A 159 -10.27 7.65 -5.95
C THR A 159 -8.89 7.46 -6.55
N LEU A 160 -8.30 6.27 -6.43
CA LEU A 160 -7.01 5.96 -7.06
C LEU A 160 -7.07 6.20 -8.58
N GLU A 161 -8.20 5.88 -9.23
CA GLU A 161 -8.41 6.13 -10.67
C GLU A 161 -8.29 7.62 -11.03
N ASP A 162 -9.05 8.50 -10.35
CA ASP A 162 -9.06 9.92 -10.70
C ASP A 162 -7.73 10.60 -10.39
N VAL A 163 -7.09 10.23 -9.27
CA VAL A 163 -5.80 10.82 -8.89
C VAL A 163 -4.68 10.30 -9.78
N SER A 164 -4.62 8.99 -10.09
CA SER A 164 -3.60 8.46 -10.99
C SER A 164 -3.73 9.05 -12.40
N GLN A 165 -4.95 9.18 -12.91
CA GLN A 165 -5.20 9.81 -14.20
C GLN A 165 -4.72 11.27 -14.23
N ALA A 166 -4.95 12.02 -13.16
CA ALA A 166 -4.55 13.43 -13.08
C ALA A 166 -3.04 13.63 -12.87
N VAL A 167 -2.40 12.77 -12.08
CA VAL A 167 -0.98 12.90 -11.68
C VAL A 167 -0.04 12.19 -12.64
N LEU A 168 -0.41 10.96 -13.05
CA LEU A 168 0.43 10.05 -13.82
C LEU A 168 0.04 9.98 -15.29
N GLU A 169 -1.17 10.42 -15.66
CA GLU A 169 -1.81 10.20 -16.96
C GLU A 169 -2.06 8.70 -17.24
N GLU A 170 -2.04 7.89 -16.17
CA GLU A 170 -2.32 6.46 -16.16
C GLU A 170 -3.60 6.18 -15.37
N GLY A 171 -4.27 5.06 -15.63
CA GLY A 171 -5.51 4.67 -14.94
C GLY A 171 -5.55 3.18 -14.60
N LYS A 172 -6.60 2.81 -13.85
CA LYS A 172 -6.86 1.43 -13.46
C LYS A 172 -7.26 0.54 -14.64
N LEU A 173 -6.94 -0.75 -14.55
CA LEU A 173 -7.36 -1.75 -15.52
C LEU A 173 -8.86 -2.07 -15.44
N LEU A 174 -9.46 -1.94 -14.24
CA LEU A 174 -10.90 -2.14 -14.02
C LEU A 174 -11.54 -0.83 -13.58
N LYS A 175 -12.61 -0.44 -14.30
CA LYS A 175 -13.37 0.80 -14.05
C LYS A 175 -14.83 0.47 -13.80
N GLY A 176 -15.50 1.26 -12.95
CA GLY A 176 -16.94 1.22 -12.78
C GLY A 176 -17.44 0.84 -11.39
N LYS A 177 -18.77 0.97 -11.20
CA LYS A 177 -19.45 0.82 -9.90
C LYS A 177 -19.61 -0.65 -9.44
N GLU A 178 -19.46 -1.63 -10.33
CA GLU A 178 -19.60 -3.07 -10.02
C GLU A 178 -18.25 -3.78 -9.84
N ARG A 179 -17.22 -3.06 -9.40
CA ARG A 179 -15.83 -3.55 -9.24
C ARG A 179 -15.76 -4.86 -8.45
N HIS A 180 -16.48 -4.97 -7.32
CA HIS A 180 -16.45 -6.19 -6.50
C HIS A 180 -16.93 -7.43 -7.26
N LYS A 181 -18.03 -7.32 -8.01
CA LYS A 181 -18.52 -8.44 -8.83
C LYS A 181 -17.53 -8.83 -9.92
N GLU A 182 -16.84 -7.85 -10.50
CA GLU A 182 -15.84 -8.11 -11.53
C GLU A 182 -14.60 -8.80 -10.93
N ILE A 183 -14.14 -8.42 -9.73
CA ILE A 183 -13.07 -9.07 -8.98
C ILE A 183 -13.42 -10.55 -8.72
N GLU A 184 -14.61 -10.83 -8.18
CA GLU A 184 -15.08 -12.21 -7.95
C GLU A 184 -15.20 -13.00 -9.26
N ARG A 185 -15.66 -12.36 -10.34
CA ARG A 185 -15.72 -12.97 -11.67
C ARG A 185 -14.33 -13.34 -12.18
N LEU A 186 -13.36 -12.42 -12.07
CA LEU A 186 -11.99 -12.64 -12.50
C LEU A 186 -11.31 -13.73 -11.67
N TYR A 187 -11.52 -13.79 -10.38
CA TYR A 187 -11.00 -14.86 -9.54
C TYR A 187 -11.42 -16.24 -10.02
N LYS A 188 -12.66 -16.37 -10.53
CA LYS A 188 -13.20 -17.63 -11.06
C LYS A 188 -12.76 -17.92 -12.51
N SER A 189 -12.70 -16.89 -13.37
CA SER A 189 -12.56 -17.05 -14.82
C SER A 189 -11.18 -16.69 -15.38
N ASP A 190 -10.50 -15.65 -14.82
CA ASP A 190 -9.23 -15.12 -15.34
C ASP A 190 -8.36 -14.58 -14.20
N GLN A 191 -7.73 -15.49 -13.47
CA GLN A 191 -6.92 -15.15 -12.31
C GLN A 191 -5.68 -14.31 -12.67
N GLN A 192 -5.11 -14.49 -13.88
CA GLN A 192 -3.98 -13.67 -14.31
C GLN A 192 -4.37 -12.21 -14.44
N LYS A 193 -5.55 -11.93 -14.99
CA LYS A 193 -6.05 -10.56 -15.09
C LYS A 193 -6.31 -9.94 -13.72
N LEU A 194 -6.73 -10.72 -12.72
CA LEU A 194 -6.88 -10.23 -11.35
C LEU A 194 -5.52 -9.91 -10.72
N VAL A 195 -4.50 -10.74 -10.94
CA VAL A 195 -3.11 -10.47 -10.52
C VAL A 195 -2.61 -9.16 -11.14
N ASP A 196 -2.77 -9.02 -12.46
CA ASP A 196 -2.30 -7.82 -13.18
C ASP A 196 -3.04 -6.56 -12.69
N TYR A 197 -4.33 -6.68 -12.38
CA TYR A 197 -5.14 -5.61 -11.80
C TYR A 197 -4.64 -5.18 -10.42
N ASN A 198 -4.49 -6.12 -9.47
CA ASN A 198 -4.02 -5.81 -8.12
C ASN A 198 -2.60 -5.21 -8.11
N LEU A 199 -1.69 -5.76 -8.93
CA LEU A 199 -0.33 -5.23 -9.07
C LEU A 199 -0.30 -3.85 -9.76
N GLN A 200 -1.28 -3.55 -10.62
CA GLN A 200 -1.43 -2.21 -11.19
C GLN A 200 -1.90 -1.20 -10.12
N ASP A 201 -2.83 -1.60 -9.24
CA ASP A 201 -3.27 -0.72 -8.13
C ASP A 201 -2.11 -0.43 -7.17
N CYS A 202 -1.28 -1.44 -6.82
CA CYS A 202 -0.04 -1.23 -6.07
C CYS A 202 0.91 -0.26 -6.77
N LYS A 203 1.15 -0.45 -8.08
CA LYS A 203 2.03 0.42 -8.87
C LYS A 203 1.52 1.85 -8.91
N LEU A 204 0.24 2.08 -9.16
CA LEU A 204 -0.33 3.42 -9.22
C LEU A 204 -0.18 4.17 -7.89
N ALA A 205 -0.45 3.51 -6.77
CA ALA A 205 -0.27 4.10 -5.45
C ALA A 205 1.21 4.44 -5.17
N TYR A 206 2.13 3.55 -5.55
CA TYR A 206 3.57 3.76 -5.47
C TYR A 206 4.01 4.97 -6.31
N ASP A 207 3.65 4.99 -7.61
CA ASP A 207 4.08 6.03 -8.56
C ASP A 207 3.53 7.42 -8.19
N ILE A 208 2.32 7.50 -7.62
CA ILE A 208 1.76 8.76 -7.13
C ILE A 208 2.65 9.35 -6.02
N LEU A 209 3.09 8.54 -5.06
CA LEU A 209 3.95 9.00 -3.99
C LEU A 209 5.33 9.41 -4.50
N GLU A 210 5.92 8.62 -5.39
CA GLU A 210 7.26 8.85 -5.90
C GLU A 210 7.32 10.04 -6.84
N LYS A 211 6.44 10.08 -7.85
CA LYS A 211 6.40 11.15 -8.88
C LYS A 211 5.97 12.50 -8.30
N ALA A 212 5.20 12.50 -7.24
CA ALA A 212 4.85 13.73 -6.53
C ALA A 212 6.05 14.40 -5.84
N GLU A 213 7.23 13.76 -5.81
CA GLU A 213 8.44 14.16 -5.05
C GLU A 213 8.17 14.52 -3.57
N THR A 214 7.00 14.14 -3.11
CA THR A 214 6.41 14.61 -1.87
C THR A 214 7.05 13.97 -0.65
N ILE A 215 7.64 12.76 -0.81
CA ILE A 215 8.44 12.13 0.25
C ILE A 215 9.72 12.92 0.48
N ASN A 216 10.41 13.31 -0.60
CA ASN A 216 11.60 14.15 -0.50
C ASN A 216 11.26 15.49 0.17
N LEU A 217 10.14 16.11 -0.21
CA LEU A 217 9.66 17.36 0.38
C LEU A 217 9.33 17.20 1.88
N ALA A 218 8.73 16.09 2.28
CA ALA A 218 8.43 15.78 3.68
C ALA A 218 9.72 15.55 4.50
N VAL A 219 10.71 14.87 3.92
CA VAL A 219 12.03 14.66 4.54
C VAL A 219 12.77 15.98 4.69
N GLU A 220 12.84 16.81 3.63
CA GLU A 220 13.48 18.11 3.67
C GLU A 220 12.84 19.02 4.73
N ARG A 221 11.50 19.03 4.83
CA ARG A 221 10.79 19.77 5.86
C ARG A 221 11.10 19.28 7.28
N SER A 222 11.32 17.99 7.48
CA SER A 222 11.64 17.44 8.79
C SER A 222 13.08 17.76 9.25
N GLN A 223 13.91 18.27 8.34
CA GLN A 223 15.31 18.66 8.60
C GLN A 223 15.48 20.15 8.90
N LEU A 224 14.42 20.95 8.73
CA LEU A 224 14.37 22.37 9.08
C LEU A 224 13.94 22.56 10.55
#